data_488d3f8e640c29630dac080364d09512
#
_entry.id   488d3f8e640c29630dac080364d09512
#
_cell.length_a   1.000
_cell.length_b   1.000
_cell.length_c   1.000
_cell.angle_alpha   90.00
_cell.angle_beta   90.00
_cell.angle_gamma   90.00
#
_symmetry.space_group_name_H-M   'P 1'
#
loop_
_entity.id
_entity.type
_entity.pdbx_description
1 polymer ?
#
loop_
_entity_poly.entity_id
_entity_poly.type
_entity_poly.pdbx_seq_one_letter_code
_entity_poly.pdbx_strand_id
1 'polypeptide(L)'
;MHREGARKSRFAEEGAIMTKFNSTSNVFTPVIRRFVREQDSRGWPPFHKLSLEEARRRFSEVRGENFPEAPVEVEVRSFTEGGDVPFSVRFVRPAGVSEALPVVFYFHGGGWMLGGWESHERLVRELVAGSGCVFVFVEYTRAPEAEYPVPIKQAYAALTRILENADAFRVDPGRVAVAGDGAGGNMAAVMALLAHERGTPRIDLQLLFYPATDADFSTESYHRFADGPWLTRKAMKRFWNAYCPIRAFRREIYVSPLRARLGALAGLPPALIVTAGNDVLRDEGEAYARKLMRAGVGVASVRFDGAIHDFLLLDSLRNSAPASGAVAQACALLHSKFDR
;
A
#
# COMPACT_ATOMS: atom_id res chain seq x y z
N MET A 1 -14.09 17.58 -52.95
CA MET A 1 -13.26 16.37 -52.63
C MET A 1 -12.21 16.60 -51.53
N HIS A 2 -12.26 17.63 -50.66
CA HIS A 2 -11.23 17.88 -49.60
C HIS A 2 -11.70 17.70 -48.15
N ARG A 3 -12.91 17.24 -47.89
CA ARG A 3 -13.43 17.05 -46.51
C ARG A 3 -13.46 15.59 -46.04
N GLU A 4 -13.30 14.61 -46.89
CA GLU A 4 -13.28 13.18 -46.52
C GLU A 4 -11.89 12.66 -46.07
N GLY A 5 -10.81 13.26 -46.55
CA GLY A 5 -9.45 12.87 -46.17
C GLY A 5 -9.09 13.19 -44.71
N ALA A 6 -9.60 14.32 -44.19
CA ALA A 6 -9.33 14.75 -42.81
C ALA A 6 -10.08 13.94 -41.76
N ARG A 7 -11.22 13.33 -42.10
CA ARG A 7 -11.97 12.45 -41.17
C ARG A 7 -11.34 11.07 -41.04
N LYS A 8 -10.81 10.52 -42.14
CA LYS A 8 -10.13 9.20 -42.14
C LYS A 8 -8.79 9.22 -41.41
N SER A 9 -8.05 10.34 -41.46
CA SER A 9 -6.78 10.49 -40.71
C SER A 9 -7.02 10.57 -39.19
N ARG A 10 -8.07 11.29 -38.75
CA ARG A 10 -8.41 11.38 -37.32
C ARG A 10 -8.86 10.05 -36.70
N PHE A 11 -9.63 9.23 -37.45
CA PHE A 11 -10.02 7.90 -37.00
C PHE A 11 -8.86 6.89 -37.03
N ALA A 12 -7.87 7.08 -37.88
CA ALA A 12 -6.66 6.24 -37.91
C ALA A 12 -5.68 6.59 -36.77
N GLU A 13 -5.56 7.85 -36.38
CA GLU A 13 -4.76 8.28 -35.22
C GLU A 13 -5.46 7.93 -33.90
N GLU A 14 -6.78 8.06 -33.81
CA GLU A 14 -7.55 7.56 -32.66
C GLU A 14 -7.46 6.04 -32.50
N GLY A 15 -7.35 5.29 -33.62
CA GLY A 15 -7.13 3.85 -33.62
C GLY A 15 -5.72 3.42 -33.20
N ALA A 16 -4.69 4.22 -33.48
CA ALA A 16 -3.29 3.90 -33.16
C ALA A 16 -2.93 4.18 -31.68
N ILE A 17 -3.63 5.09 -30.99
CA ILE A 17 -3.44 5.36 -29.55
C ILE A 17 -4.15 4.28 -28.69
N MET A 18 -5.08 3.52 -29.26
CA MET A 18 -5.84 2.46 -28.58
C MET A 18 -5.06 1.15 -28.33
N THR A 19 -3.78 1.02 -28.69
CA THR A 19 -3.15 -0.31 -28.86
C THR A 19 -2.24 -0.80 -27.72
N LYS A 20 -1.96 -0.01 -26.68
CA LYS A 20 -1.11 -0.52 -25.59
C LYS A 20 -1.85 -1.30 -24.49
N PHE A 21 -3.12 -1.03 -24.23
CA PHE A 21 -3.91 -1.67 -23.18
C PHE A 21 -5.25 -2.25 -23.66
N ASN A 22 -5.50 -2.27 -24.96
CA ASN A 22 -6.70 -2.84 -25.57
C ASN A 22 -6.53 -4.34 -25.92
N SER A 23 -5.86 -5.12 -25.03
CA SER A 23 -6.12 -6.55 -25.10
C SER A 23 -7.55 -6.73 -24.56
N THR A 24 -8.41 -7.41 -25.31
CA THR A 24 -9.78 -7.82 -24.94
C THR A 24 -9.83 -8.59 -23.61
N SER A 25 -8.70 -8.84 -22.99
CA SER A 25 -8.49 -9.57 -21.75
C SER A 25 -8.41 -8.69 -20.48
N ASN A 26 -8.24 -7.34 -20.59
CA ASN A 26 -8.18 -6.47 -19.42
C ASN A 26 -9.57 -5.88 -19.13
N VAL A 27 -10.16 -6.31 -18.04
CA VAL A 27 -11.46 -5.79 -17.59
C VAL A 27 -11.19 -4.59 -16.66
N PHE A 28 -11.64 -3.41 -17.03
CA PHE A 28 -11.62 -2.20 -16.19
C PHE A 28 -13.03 -1.73 -15.88
N THR A 29 -13.26 -1.22 -14.68
CA THR A 29 -14.48 -0.44 -14.45
C THR A 29 -14.45 0.84 -15.30
N PRO A 30 -15.62 1.44 -15.65
CA PRO A 30 -15.66 2.62 -16.52
C PRO A 30 -14.79 3.79 -16.02
N VAL A 31 -14.77 4.02 -14.70
CA VAL A 31 -13.97 5.09 -14.07
C VAL A 31 -12.48 4.80 -14.21
N ILE A 32 -12.04 3.58 -13.93
CA ILE A 32 -10.64 3.18 -14.04
C ILE A 32 -10.17 3.20 -15.49
N ARG A 33 -11.03 2.79 -16.42
CA ARG A 33 -10.73 2.87 -17.87
C ARG A 33 -10.50 4.31 -18.31
N ARG A 34 -11.32 5.26 -17.83
CA ARG A 34 -11.15 6.69 -18.10
C ARG A 34 -9.81 7.17 -17.54
N PHE A 35 -9.52 6.88 -16.28
CA PHE A 35 -8.24 7.24 -15.64
C PHE A 35 -7.04 6.75 -16.44
N VAL A 36 -7.02 5.46 -16.82
CA VAL A 36 -5.91 4.88 -17.60
C VAL A 36 -5.74 5.62 -18.93
N ARG A 37 -6.83 5.92 -19.65
CA ARG A 37 -6.77 6.70 -20.90
C ARG A 37 -6.23 8.11 -20.69
N GLU A 38 -6.66 8.78 -19.63
CA GLU A 38 -6.16 10.13 -19.29
C GLU A 38 -4.67 10.11 -18.97
N GLN A 39 -4.17 9.10 -18.23
CA GLN A 39 -2.74 8.96 -17.96
C GLN A 39 -1.96 8.70 -19.26
N ASP A 40 -2.45 7.82 -20.12
CA ASP A 40 -1.81 7.52 -21.42
C ASP A 40 -1.79 8.77 -22.31
N SER A 41 -2.86 9.57 -22.35
CA SER A 41 -2.95 10.80 -23.16
C SER A 41 -1.99 11.90 -22.71
N ARG A 42 -1.59 11.94 -21.44
CA ARG A 42 -0.60 12.88 -20.91
C ARG A 42 0.81 12.61 -21.42
N GLY A 43 1.05 11.41 -21.97
CA GLY A 43 2.36 11.04 -22.53
C GLY A 43 3.50 11.03 -21.51
N TRP A 44 3.18 10.96 -20.22
CA TRP A 44 4.19 11.04 -19.16
C TRP A 44 5.11 9.82 -19.16
N PRO A 45 6.42 10.03 -18.95
CA PRO A 45 7.33 8.91 -18.78
C PRO A 45 6.93 8.06 -17.58
N PRO A 46 7.06 6.72 -17.66
CA PRO A 46 6.81 5.87 -16.51
C PRO A 46 7.80 6.13 -15.38
N PHE A 47 7.44 5.87 -14.14
CA PHE A 47 8.22 6.17 -12.94
C PHE A 47 9.68 5.71 -12.99
N HIS A 48 9.97 4.59 -13.65
CA HIS A 48 11.36 4.09 -13.77
C HIS A 48 12.27 4.93 -14.69
N LYS A 49 11.74 5.90 -15.43
CA LYS A 49 12.48 6.82 -16.30
C LYS A 49 12.63 8.21 -15.71
N LEU A 50 11.93 8.54 -14.63
CA LEU A 50 11.97 9.84 -13.98
C LEU A 50 13.19 9.97 -13.06
N SER A 51 13.67 11.18 -12.80
CA SER A 51 14.55 11.45 -11.66
C SER A 51 13.85 11.08 -10.35
N LEU A 52 14.57 10.96 -9.24
CA LEU A 52 13.94 10.68 -7.94
C LEU A 52 13.00 11.81 -7.52
N GLU A 53 13.47 13.05 -7.62
CA GLU A 53 12.71 14.24 -7.27
C GLU A 53 11.41 14.34 -8.08
N GLU A 54 11.50 14.19 -9.39
CA GLU A 54 10.33 14.23 -10.27
C GLU A 54 9.36 13.08 -10.00
N ALA A 55 9.88 11.87 -9.74
CA ALA A 55 9.05 10.73 -9.38
C ALA A 55 8.29 10.97 -8.07
N ARG A 56 8.95 11.55 -7.05
CA ARG A 56 8.32 11.90 -5.77
C ARG A 56 7.27 12.99 -5.94
N ARG A 57 7.60 14.07 -6.63
CA ARG A 57 6.66 15.16 -6.95
C ARG A 57 5.42 14.61 -7.66
N ARG A 58 5.62 13.82 -8.71
CA ARG A 58 4.51 13.25 -9.48
C ARG A 58 3.68 12.26 -8.67
N PHE A 59 4.31 11.52 -7.75
CA PHE A 59 3.58 10.61 -6.89
C PHE A 59 2.77 11.35 -5.81
N SER A 60 3.21 12.53 -5.35
CA SER A 60 2.40 13.36 -4.44
C SER A 60 1.17 13.97 -5.12
N GLU A 61 1.20 14.16 -6.44
CA GLU A 61 0.07 14.66 -7.24
C GLU A 61 -1.10 13.64 -7.39
N VAL A 62 -0.94 12.40 -6.89
CA VAL A 62 -2.06 11.41 -6.83
C VAL A 62 -3.18 11.87 -5.91
N ARG A 63 -2.84 12.75 -4.95
CA ARG A 63 -3.81 13.51 -4.15
C ARG A 63 -4.49 14.54 -5.03
N GLY A 64 -5.82 14.51 -5.07
CA GLY A 64 -6.61 15.57 -5.70
C GLY A 64 -6.59 16.87 -4.87
N GLU A 65 -6.93 17.98 -5.50
CA GLU A 65 -6.92 19.29 -4.85
C GLU A 65 -8.07 19.48 -3.83
N ASN A 66 -9.17 18.77 -3.99
CA ASN A 66 -10.39 18.93 -3.18
C ASN A 66 -10.98 17.57 -2.76
N PHE A 67 -10.67 17.11 -1.56
CA PHE A 67 -11.40 16.00 -0.94
C PHE A 67 -12.08 16.49 0.36
N PRO A 68 -13.30 15.98 0.67
CA PRO A 68 -13.95 16.31 1.92
C PRO A 68 -13.06 15.84 3.08
N GLU A 69 -12.69 16.76 3.95
CA GLU A 69 -11.90 16.41 5.13
C GLU A 69 -12.81 15.68 6.12
N ALA A 70 -12.48 14.41 6.39
CA ALA A 70 -13.06 13.73 7.52
C ALA A 70 -12.62 14.44 8.83
N PRO A 71 -13.51 14.58 9.83
CA PRO A 71 -13.18 15.25 11.08
C PRO A 71 -12.19 14.41 11.91
N VAL A 72 -10.90 14.62 11.68
CA VAL A 72 -9.81 13.96 12.40
C VAL A 72 -8.82 14.97 12.93
N GLU A 73 -8.18 14.65 14.06
CA GLU A 73 -7.04 15.36 14.60
C GLU A 73 -5.76 14.69 14.14
N VAL A 74 -4.76 15.51 13.77
CA VAL A 74 -3.44 15.02 13.33
C VAL A 74 -2.37 15.62 14.22
N GLU A 75 -1.59 14.77 14.87
CA GLU A 75 -0.47 15.16 15.73
C GLU A 75 0.82 14.50 15.22
N VAL A 76 1.89 15.29 15.06
CA VAL A 76 3.21 14.79 14.63
C VAL A 76 4.10 14.59 15.84
N ARG A 77 4.77 13.46 15.92
CA ARG A 77 5.78 13.14 16.93
C ARG A 77 7.05 12.61 16.27
N SER A 78 8.20 13.12 16.71
CA SER A 78 9.52 12.69 16.28
C SER A 78 10.23 11.94 17.39
N PHE A 79 10.91 10.87 17.03
CA PHE A 79 11.65 9.99 17.93
C PHE A 79 13.12 10.01 17.51
N THR A 80 13.96 10.69 18.30
CA THR A 80 15.38 10.91 18.01
C THR A 80 16.32 10.30 19.06
N GLU A 81 15.77 9.88 20.21
CA GLU A 81 16.54 9.39 21.36
C GLU A 81 16.49 7.86 21.48
N GLY A 82 17.46 7.29 22.19
CA GLY A 82 17.46 5.85 22.57
C GLY A 82 18.26 4.95 21.66
N GLY A 83 19.17 5.47 20.83
CA GLY A 83 20.11 4.65 20.02
C GLY A 83 19.49 4.02 18.75
N ASP A 84 18.21 4.24 18.48
CA ASP A 84 17.53 3.85 17.26
C ASP A 84 17.74 4.87 16.13
N VAL A 85 17.50 4.42 14.91
CA VAL A 85 17.47 5.32 13.77
C VAL A 85 16.29 6.30 13.93
N PRO A 86 16.50 7.63 13.87
CA PRO A 86 15.43 8.60 14.04
C PRO A 86 14.28 8.37 13.06
N PHE A 87 13.05 8.57 13.52
CA PHE A 87 11.84 8.51 12.71
C PHE A 87 10.78 9.46 13.25
N SER A 88 9.75 9.74 12.47
CA SER A 88 8.55 10.44 12.90
C SER A 88 7.29 9.66 12.61
N VAL A 89 6.22 9.99 13.32
CA VAL A 89 4.91 9.43 13.11
C VAL A 89 3.85 10.52 13.13
N ARG A 90 2.73 10.27 12.48
CA ARG A 90 1.51 11.07 12.66
C ARG A 90 0.46 10.22 13.35
N PHE A 91 -0.01 10.70 14.49
CA PHE A 91 -1.22 10.17 15.11
C PHE A 91 -2.42 10.82 14.44
N VAL A 92 -3.24 10.01 13.81
CA VAL A 92 -4.47 10.45 13.15
C VAL A 92 -5.63 9.79 13.89
N ARG A 93 -6.46 10.59 14.55
CA ARG A 93 -7.56 10.09 15.40
C ARG A 93 -8.88 10.78 15.08
N PRO A 94 -10.02 10.15 15.39
CA PRO A 94 -11.32 10.82 15.33
C PRO A 94 -11.31 12.09 16.17
N ALA A 95 -11.84 13.21 15.65
CA ALA A 95 -11.87 14.49 16.35
C ALA A 95 -12.77 14.41 17.59
N GLY A 96 -12.32 15.06 18.67
CA GLY A 96 -13.08 15.18 19.92
C GLY A 96 -13.10 13.92 20.78
N VAL A 97 -12.31 12.89 20.46
CA VAL A 97 -12.21 11.64 21.22
C VAL A 97 -10.96 11.67 22.12
N SER A 98 -11.15 11.61 23.43
CA SER A 98 -10.09 11.70 24.44
C SER A 98 -9.65 10.35 25.02
N GLU A 99 -10.48 9.32 24.91
CA GLU A 99 -10.20 7.98 25.43
C GLU A 99 -9.14 7.24 24.60
N ALA A 100 -8.57 6.18 25.20
CA ALA A 100 -7.66 5.27 24.50
C ALA A 100 -8.44 4.43 23.48
N LEU A 101 -8.01 4.51 22.23
CA LEU A 101 -8.64 3.83 21.09
C LEU A 101 -7.78 2.66 20.59
N PRO A 102 -8.38 1.68 19.88
CA PRO A 102 -7.62 0.70 19.11
C PRO A 102 -6.66 1.39 18.15
N VAL A 103 -5.48 0.82 17.96
CA VAL A 103 -4.43 1.43 17.16
C VAL A 103 -4.10 0.62 15.91
N VAL A 104 -3.96 1.32 14.78
CA VAL A 104 -3.51 0.77 13.51
C VAL A 104 -2.21 1.45 13.11
N PHE A 105 -1.11 0.71 13.07
CA PHE A 105 0.14 1.21 12.52
C PHE A 105 0.09 1.10 11.00
N TYR A 106 0.13 2.24 10.32
CA TYR A 106 0.02 2.33 8.87
C TYR A 106 1.38 2.65 8.24
N PHE A 107 1.79 1.81 7.30
CA PHE A 107 2.99 1.97 6.49
C PHE A 107 2.58 2.32 5.07
N HIS A 108 3.11 3.43 4.57
CA HIS A 108 2.73 3.93 3.26
C HIS A 108 3.41 3.18 2.11
N GLY A 109 2.74 3.12 0.96
CA GLY A 109 3.25 2.61 -0.30
C GLY A 109 4.20 3.54 -1.03
N GLY A 110 4.36 3.28 -2.34
CA GLY A 110 5.28 4.05 -3.20
C GLY A 110 6.65 3.40 -3.38
N GLY A 111 6.72 2.06 -3.27
CA GLY A 111 7.93 1.27 -3.58
C GLY A 111 9.11 1.59 -2.67
N TRP A 112 8.90 1.94 -1.40
CA TRP A 112 9.92 2.38 -0.43
C TRP A 112 10.70 3.65 -0.84
N MET A 113 10.45 4.22 -2.02
CA MET A 113 11.15 5.38 -2.58
C MET A 113 10.29 6.64 -2.65
N LEU A 114 9.02 6.44 -2.90
CA LEU A 114 8.01 7.46 -3.14
C LEU A 114 7.02 7.48 -1.98
N GLY A 115 5.99 8.32 -2.08
CA GLY A 115 4.95 8.38 -1.08
C GLY A 115 5.35 9.12 0.20
N GLY A 116 4.41 9.22 1.11
CA GLY A 116 4.47 9.92 2.37
C GLY A 116 3.09 10.44 2.77
N TRP A 117 3.03 11.29 3.78
CA TRP A 117 1.76 11.83 4.27
C TRP A 117 0.94 12.50 3.16
N GLU A 118 1.58 13.36 2.37
CA GLU A 118 0.91 14.14 1.31
C GLU A 118 0.13 13.27 0.33
N SER A 119 0.64 12.09 -0.02
CA SER A 119 -0.04 11.18 -0.93
C SER A 119 -1.09 10.29 -0.26
N HIS A 120 -1.00 10.04 1.06
CA HIS A 120 -1.83 9.06 1.77
C HIS A 120 -2.84 9.69 2.73
N GLU A 121 -2.74 11.00 3.00
CA GLU A 121 -3.58 11.70 3.98
C GLU A 121 -5.07 11.40 3.82
N ARG A 122 -5.61 11.49 2.61
CA ARG A 122 -7.02 11.21 2.34
C ARG A 122 -7.41 9.79 2.74
N LEU A 123 -6.67 8.79 2.27
CA LEU A 123 -6.96 7.38 2.57
C LEU A 123 -6.93 7.11 4.07
N VAL A 124 -5.91 7.63 4.76
CA VAL A 124 -5.78 7.45 6.21
C VAL A 124 -6.94 8.12 6.95
N ARG A 125 -7.33 9.36 6.58
CA ARG A 125 -8.49 10.06 7.15
C ARG A 125 -9.80 9.28 6.94
N GLU A 126 -10.00 8.70 5.75
CA GLU A 126 -11.17 7.86 5.45
C GLU A 126 -11.18 6.58 6.31
N LEU A 127 -10.02 5.93 6.48
CA LEU A 127 -9.91 4.74 7.33
C LEU A 127 -10.13 5.07 8.82
N VAL A 128 -9.62 6.20 9.31
CA VAL A 128 -9.87 6.69 10.69
C VAL A 128 -11.35 6.94 10.89
N ALA A 129 -11.97 7.73 10.02
CA ALA A 129 -13.39 8.08 10.14
C ALA A 129 -14.30 6.85 10.03
N GLY A 130 -13.95 5.90 9.15
CA GLY A 130 -14.75 4.69 8.94
C GLY A 130 -14.52 3.61 9.98
N SER A 131 -13.42 3.61 10.73
CA SER A 131 -13.11 2.56 11.71
C SER A 131 -13.17 3.01 13.17
N GLY A 132 -13.12 4.32 13.45
CA GLY A 132 -13.00 4.83 14.81
C GLY A 132 -11.66 4.56 15.50
N CYS A 133 -10.69 3.97 14.83
CA CYS A 133 -9.37 3.67 15.37
C CYS A 133 -8.42 4.86 15.26
N VAL A 134 -7.39 4.90 16.11
CA VAL A 134 -6.22 5.75 15.88
C VAL A 134 -5.33 5.10 14.83
N PHE A 135 -4.94 5.87 13.81
CA PHE A 135 -3.91 5.45 12.87
C PHE A 135 -2.59 6.13 13.21
N VAL A 136 -1.55 5.34 13.39
CA VAL A 136 -0.17 5.79 13.53
C VAL A 136 0.48 5.65 12.16
N PHE A 137 0.52 6.73 11.41
CA PHE A 137 1.18 6.80 10.11
C PHE A 137 2.69 6.93 10.33
N VAL A 138 3.46 5.91 9.95
CA VAL A 138 4.91 5.87 10.19
C VAL A 138 5.64 6.48 8.99
N GLU A 139 6.31 7.61 9.23
CA GLU A 139 7.16 8.28 8.26
C GLU A 139 8.56 7.67 8.28
N TYR A 140 8.69 6.48 7.74
CA TYR A 140 9.98 5.81 7.63
C TYR A 140 10.89 6.50 6.60
N THR A 141 12.22 6.42 6.81
CA THR A 141 13.19 6.97 5.86
C THR A 141 13.16 6.16 4.55
N ARG A 142 12.86 6.84 3.45
CA ARG A 142 12.71 6.21 2.14
C ARG A 142 14.05 5.92 1.48
N ALA A 143 14.08 4.97 0.57
CA ALA A 143 15.21 4.75 -0.31
C ALA A 143 15.31 5.88 -1.38
N PRO A 144 16.50 6.25 -1.82
CA PRO A 144 17.80 5.67 -1.49
C PRO A 144 18.46 6.25 -0.22
N GLU A 145 17.83 7.19 0.48
CA GLU A 145 18.37 7.80 1.70
C GLU A 145 18.56 6.78 2.82
N ALA A 146 17.70 5.75 2.85
CA ALA A 146 17.88 4.58 3.69
C ALA A 146 17.49 3.29 2.95
N GLU A 147 18.33 2.29 3.07
CA GLU A 147 18.13 0.96 2.51
C GLU A 147 17.68 -0.03 3.61
N TYR A 148 17.21 -1.20 3.20
CA TYR A 148 17.02 -2.31 4.13
C TYR A 148 18.30 -2.59 4.96
N PRO A 149 18.23 -2.74 6.28
CA PRO A 149 17.02 -2.91 7.10
C PRO A 149 16.51 -1.63 7.80
N VAL A 150 16.98 -0.42 7.47
CA VAL A 150 16.68 0.80 8.22
C VAL A 150 15.17 1.08 8.31
N PRO A 151 14.37 1.09 7.22
CA PRO A 151 12.93 1.34 7.31
C PRO A 151 12.20 0.32 8.18
N ILE A 152 12.63 -0.95 8.16
CA ILE A 152 12.05 -2.01 9.00
C ILE A 152 12.36 -1.81 10.48
N LYS A 153 13.59 -1.37 10.80
CA LYS A 153 13.96 -1.04 12.19
C LYS A 153 13.16 0.15 12.73
N GLN A 154 12.98 1.20 11.92
CA GLN A 154 12.14 2.36 12.27
C GLN A 154 10.68 1.95 12.49
N ALA A 155 10.12 1.13 11.60
CA ALA A 155 8.77 0.61 11.72
C ALA A 155 8.57 -0.18 13.02
N TYR A 156 9.51 -1.07 13.34
CA TYR A 156 9.43 -1.87 14.57
C TYR A 156 9.63 -1.02 15.82
N ALA A 157 10.56 -0.06 15.79
CA ALA A 157 10.76 0.88 16.89
C ALA A 157 9.50 1.76 17.13
N ALA A 158 8.78 2.14 16.07
CA ALA A 158 7.52 2.85 16.20
C ALA A 158 6.46 2.00 16.94
N LEU A 159 6.31 0.74 16.57
CA LEU A 159 5.39 -0.17 17.24
C LEU A 159 5.75 -0.31 18.74
N THR A 160 6.98 -0.67 19.04
CA THR A 160 7.41 -0.96 20.42
C THR A 160 7.31 0.28 21.32
N ARG A 161 7.88 1.41 20.90
CA ARG A 161 7.90 2.63 21.71
C ARG A 161 6.50 3.20 22.00
N ILE A 162 5.61 3.16 20.99
CA ILE A 162 4.26 3.68 21.16
C ILE A 162 3.45 2.78 22.09
N LEU A 163 3.55 1.46 21.94
CA LEU A 163 2.80 0.52 22.75
C LEU A 163 3.36 0.40 24.18
N GLU A 164 4.67 0.56 24.39
CA GLU A 164 5.27 0.67 25.74
C GLU A 164 4.85 1.93 26.48
N ASN A 165 4.42 2.98 25.77
CA ASN A 165 3.97 4.25 26.33
C ASN A 165 2.50 4.55 25.95
N ALA A 166 1.68 3.51 25.89
CA ALA A 166 0.31 3.55 25.35
C ALA A 166 -0.56 4.65 25.95
N ASP A 167 -0.49 4.84 27.27
CA ASP A 167 -1.26 5.86 27.99
C ASP A 167 -0.90 7.28 27.53
N ALA A 168 0.39 7.56 27.34
CA ALA A 168 0.86 8.87 26.87
C ALA A 168 0.36 9.20 25.46
N PHE A 169 0.15 8.17 24.63
CA PHE A 169 -0.35 8.32 23.28
C PHE A 169 -1.86 8.05 23.14
N ARG A 170 -2.54 7.73 24.25
CA ARG A 170 -3.98 7.42 24.29
C ARG A 170 -4.35 6.32 23.24
N VAL A 171 -3.58 5.24 23.22
CA VAL A 171 -3.81 4.06 22.39
C VAL A 171 -4.02 2.84 23.28
N ASP A 172 -4.82 1.88 22.82
CA ASP A 172 -5.04 0.64 23.54
C ASP A 172 -4.04 -0.44 23.08
N PRO A 173 -3.07 -0.83 23.91
CA PRO A 173 -2.07 -1.83 23.55
C PRO A 173 -2.63 -3.25 23.45
N GLY A 174 -3.87 -3.49 23.90
CA GLY A 174 -4.59 -4.75 23.76
C GLY A 174 -5.35 -4.90 22.44
N ARG A 175 -5.44 -3.82 21.62
CA ARG A 175 -6.19 -3.80 20.35
C ARG A 175 -5.34 -3.17 19.25
N VAL A 176 -4.43 -3.97 18.66
CA VAL A 176 -3.38 -3.50 17.74
C VAL A 176 -3.53 -4.13 16.35
N ALA A 177 -3.55 -3.32 15.32
CA ALA A 177 -3.44 -3.78 13.93
C ALA A 177 -2.25 -3.14 13.21
N VAL A 178 -1.80 -3.80 12.15
CA VAL A 178 -0.85 -3.26 11.17
C VAL A 178 -1.53 -3.18 9.81
N ALA A 179 -1.27 -2.10 9.09
CA ALA A 179 -1.86 -1.85 7.77
C ALA A 179 -0.83 -1.22 6.83
N GLY A 180 -1.04 -1.40 5.54
CA GLY A 180 -0.24 -0.72 4.52
C GLY A 180 -0.59 -1.15 3.11
N ASP A 181 -0.13 -0.35 2.17
CA ASP A 181 -0.37 -0.52 0.75
C ASP A 181 0.94 -0.72 -0.03
N GLY A 182 0.94 -1.54 -1.06
CA GLY A 182 2.13 -1.83 -1.87
C GLY A 182 3.35 -2.22 -1.05
N ALA A 183 4.38 -1.37 -1.04
CA ALA A 183 5.57 -1.51 -0.20
C ALA A 183 5.26 -1.42 1.30
N GLY A 184 4.30 -0.59 1.69
CA GLY A 184 3.80 -0.52 3.06
C GLY A 184 3.06 -1.78 3.48
N GLY A 185 2.33 -2.42 2.57
CA GLY A 185 1.75 -3.74 2.78
C GLY A 185 2.81 -4.83 3.03
N ASN A 186 3.95 -4.74 2.35
CA ASN A 186 5.13 -5.56 2.68
C ASN A 186 5.58 -5.31 4.12
N MET A 187 5.78 -4.03 4.48
CA MET A 187 6.24 -3.67 5.83
C MET A 187 5.26 -4.13 6.91
N ALA A 188 3.96 -4.01 6.69
CA ALA A 188 2.92 -4.49 7.61
C ALA A 188 3.02 -6.02 7.82
N ALA A 189 3.17 -6.79 6.76
CA ALA A 189 3.38 -8.24 6.84
C ALA A 189 4.68 -8.60 7.57
N VAL A 190 5.75 -7.84 7.33
CA VAL A 190 7.03 -8.02 8.03
C VAL A 190 6.92 -7.66 9.52
N MET A 191 6.18 -6.62 9.88
CA MET A 191 5.93 -6.28 11.29
C MET A 191 5.18 -7.40 12.01
N ALA A 192 4.18 -8.01 11.38
CA ALA A 192 3.50 -9.17 11.95
C ALA A 192 4.44 -10.36 12.16
N LEU A 193 5.34 -10.65 11.21
CA LEU A 193 6.37 -11.68 11.36
C LEU A 193 7.35 -11.39 12.50
N LEU A 194 7.91 -10.17 12.54
CA LEU A 194 8.87 -9.76 13.56
C LEU A 194 8.27 -9.77 14.96
N ALA A 195 7.07 -9.24 15.12
CA ALA A 195 6.37 -9.21 16.39
C ALA A 195 6.05 -10.63 16.89
N HIS A 196 5.61 -11.52 16.00
CA HIS A 196 5.34 -12.92 16.31
C HIS A 196 6.61 -13.66 16.75
N GLU A 197 7.71 -13.53 16.00
CA GLU A 197 8.98 -14.19 16.33
C GLU A 197 9.55 -13.71 17.66
N ARG A 198 9.45 -12.42 17.94
CA ARG A 198 9.95 -11.80 19.18
C ARG A 198 9.00 -11.96 20.36
N GLY A 199 7.76 -12.41 20.14
CA GLY A 199 6.70 -12.49 21.13
C GLY A 199 6.15 -11.15 21.61
N THR A 200 6.58 -10.04 20.98
CA THR A 200 6.16 -8.67 21.33
C THR A 200 6.41 -7.70 20.18
N PRO A 201 5.59 -6.62 20.00
CA PRO A 201 4.26 -6.48 20.62
C PRO A 201 3.24 -7.46 20.03
N ARG A 202 2.13 -7.70 20.73
CA ARG A 202 1.02 -8.48 20.17
C ARG A 202 0.35 -7.67 19.08
N ILE A 203 0.12 -8.30 17.93
CA ILE A 203 -0.66 -7.75 16.80
C ILE A 203 -1.89 -8.64 16.61
N ASP A 204 -3.06 -8.04 16.46
CA ASP A 204 -4.34 -8.74 16.40
C ASP A 204 -4.90 -8.86 14.98
N LEU A 205 -4.43 -8.03 14.03
CA LEU A 205 -4.94 -7.98 12.66
C LEU A 205 -3.89 -7.41 11.68
N GLN A 206 -3.90 -7.92 10.44
CA GLN A 206 -3.14 -7.37 9.30
C GLN A 206 -4.10 -6.89 8.21
N LEU A 207 -3.93 -5.66 7.71
CA LEU A 207 -4.64 -5.10 6.55
C LEU A 207 -3.63 -4.82 5.44
N LEU A 208 -3.58 -5.67 4.42
CA LEU A 208 -2.57 -5.65 3.37
C LEU A 208 -3.22 -5.29 2.03
N PHE A 209 -3.04 -4.06 1.59
CA PHE A 209 -3.59 -3.58 0.33
C PHE A 209 -2.57 -3.76 -0.79
N TYR A 210 -2.90 -4.58 -1.78
CA TYR A 210 -2.06 -4.94 -2.94
C TYR A 210 -0.57 -5.07 -2.59
N PRO A 211 -0.21 -5.90 -1.58
CA PRO A 211 1.12 -5.90 -0.98
C PRO A 211 2.18 -6.46 -1.93
N ALA A 212 3.38 -5.86 -1.91
CA ALA A 212 4.59 -6.50 -2.45
C ALA A 212 5.08 -7.56 -1.47
N THR A 213 5.13 -8.82 -1.86
CA THR A 213 5.46 -9.93 -0.93
C THR A 213 6.69 -10.73 -1.31
N ASP A 214 7.21 -10.56 -2.53
CA ASP A 214 8.45 -11.19 -2.99
C ASP A 214 9.19 -10.30 -4.01
N ALA A 215 10.49 -10.49 -4.13
CA ALA A 215 11.35 -9.88 -5.15
C ALA A 215 11.48 -10.76 -6.42
N ASP A 216 10.51 -11.61 -6.69
CA ASP A 216 10.40 -12.38 -7.92
C ASP A 216 9.52 -11.64 -8.94
N PHE A 217 10.07 -11.36 -10.12
CA PHE A 217 9.40 -10.63 -11.19
C PHE A 217 8.95 -11.55 -12.33
N SER A 218 8.79 -12.86 -12.06
CA SER A 218 8.49 -13.88 -13.09
C SER A 218 7.05 -14.41 -13.01
N THR A 219 6.20 -13.94 -12.12
CA THR A 219 4.81 -14.34 -12.03
C THR A 219 4.01 -13.97 -13.30
N GLU A 220 2.88 -14.62 -13.52
CA GLU A 220 2.01 -14.32 -14.68
C GLU A 220 1.60 -12.84 -14.69
N SER A 221 1.23 -12.28 -13.53
CA SER A 221 0.85 -10.87 -13.44
C SER A 221 2.00 -9.92 -13.80
N TYR A 222 3.25 -10.25 -13.42
CA TYR A 222 4.42 -9.48 -13.84
C TYR A 222 4.69 -9.56 -15.35
N HIS A 223 4.33 -10.65 -16.00
CA HIS A 223 4.43 -10.76 -17.46
C HIS A 223 3.29 -10.03 -18.16
N ARG A 224 2.05 -10.28 -17.71
CA ARG A 224 0.85 -9.72 -18.30
C ARG A 224 0.76 -8.21 -18.20
N PHE A 225 1.14 -7.64 -17.05
CA PHE A 225 1.08 -6.21 -16.76
C PHE A 225 2.46 -5.54 -16.76
N ALA A 226 3.43 -6.11 -17.49
CA ALA A 226 4.83 -5.65 -17.49
C ALA A 226 4.99 -4.15 -17.74
N ASP A 227 4.18 -3.58 -18.63
CA ASP A 227 4.21 -2.18 -19.03
C ASP A 227 3.07 -1.33 -18.41
N GLY A 228 2.34 -1.85 -17.44
CA GLY A 228 1.23 -1.17 -16.77
C GLY A 228 -0.08 -1.95 -16.89
N PRO A 229 -1.24 -1.36 -16.52
CA PRO A 229 -1.48 0.07 -16.27
C PRO A 229 -0.93 0.53 -14.92
N TRP A 230 -0.49 1.79 -14.84
CA TRP A 230 0.04 2.47 -13.67
C TRP A 230 1.38 1.90 -13.19
N LEU A 231 1.41 0.85 -12.35
CA LEU A 231 2.63 0.21 -11.90
C LEU A 231 3.19 -0.73 -12.97
N THR A 232 4.49 -0.65 -13.23
CA THR A 232 5.19 -1.46 -14.23
C THR A 232 6.20 -2.41 -13.59
N ARG A 233 6.51 -3.52 -14.27
CA ARG A 233 7.60 -4.43 -13.86
C ARG A 233 8.95 -3.72 -13.74
N LYS A 234 9.23 -2.75 -14.65
CA LYS A 234 10.48 -1.98 -14.60
C LYS A 234 10.53 -1.04 -13.40
N ALA A 235 9.40 -0.43 -13.03
CA ALA A 235 9.30 0.39 -11.83
C ALA A 235 9.57 -0.45 -10.57
N MET A 236 8.93 -1.62 -10.44
CA MET A 236 9.18 -2.53 -9.32
C MET A 236 10.66 -2.96 -9.22
N LYS A 237 11.29 -3.30 -10.34
CA LYS A 237 12.74 -3.60 -10.33
C LYS A 237 13.60 -2.44 -9.83
N ARG A 238 13.25 -1.19 -10.22
CA ARG A 238 13.93 0.01 -9.73
C ARG A 238 13.73 0.17 -8.22
N PHE A 239 12.50 0.03 -7.71
CA PHE A 239 12.16 0.16 -6.30
C PHE A 239 12.91 -0.88 -5.45
N TRP A 240 12.89 -2.12 -5.84
CA TRP A 240 13.64 -3.18 -5.17
C TRP A 240 15.16 -2.95 -5.20
N ASN A 241 15.70 -2.40 -6.29
CA ASN A 241 17.12 -2.09 -6.38
C ASN A 241 17.53 -0.94 -5.45
N ALA A 242 16.65 0.03 -5.22
CA ALA A 242 16.89 1.12 -4.30
C ALA A 242 16.69 0.71 -2.84
N TYR A 243 15.63 -0.06 -2.53
CA TYR A 243 15.31 -0.49 -1.17
C TYR A 243 16.28 -1.56 -0.64
N CYS A 244 16.56 -2.56 -1.45
CA CYS A 244 17.41 -3.70 -1.08
C CYS A 244 18.37 -4.04 -2.23
N PRO A 245 19.48 -3.29 -2.38
CA PRO A 245 20.42 -3.46 -3.50
C PRO A 245 21.16 -4.80 -3.43
N ILE A 246 21.41 -5.33 -2.24
CA ILE A 246 22.06 -6.62 -2.03
C ILE A 246 21.05 -7.74 -2.31
N ARG A 247 21.16 -8.36 -3.48
CA ARG A 247 20.19 -9.37 -3.95
C ARG A 247 20.04 -10.57 -3.01
N ALA A 248 21.09 -10.95 -2.27
CA ALA A 248 21.02 -12.04 -1.31
C ALA A 248 19.99 -11.77 -0.21
N PHE A 249 19.93 -10.53 0.29
CA PHE A 249 18.97 -10.12 1.32
C PHE A 249 17.51 -10.16 0.85
N ARG A 250 17.26 -10.06 -0.46
CA ARG A 250 15.89 -10.18 -0.99
C ARG A 250 15.27 -11.56 -0.77
N ARG A 251 16.06 -12.55 -0.33
CA ARG A 251 15.57 -13.88 0.04
C ARG A 251 15.19 -13.99 1.52
N GLU A 252 15.52 -13.00 2.33
CA GLU A 252 15.16 -12.95 3.73
C GLU A 252 13.65 -12.74 3.92
N ILE A 253 13.08 -13.36 4.93
CA ILE A 253 11.64 -13.30 5.19
C ILE A 253 11.18 -11.90 5.61
N TYR A 254 12.09 -11.08 6.14
CA TYR A 254 11.85 -9.68 6.50
C TYR A 254 12.03 -8.69 5.34
N VAL A 255 12.29 -9.21 4.16
CA VAL A 255 12.30 -8.49 2.88
C VAL A 255 11.21 -9.04 1.99
N SER A 256 11.12 -10.35 1.88
CA SER A 256 10.17 -11.09 1.05
C SER A 256 9.35 -12.06 1.91
N PRO A 257 8.27 -11.59 2.58
CA PRO A 257 7.49 -12.41 3.50
C PRO A 257 6.86 -13.65 2.86
N LEU A 258 6.62 -13.64 1.55
CA LEU A 258 6.18 -14.82 0.81
C LEU A 258 7.18 -15.99 0.90
N ARG A 259 8.46 -15.74 1.19
CA ARG A 259 9.48 -16.78 1.33
C ARG A 259 9.51 -17.46 2.69
N ALA A 260 8.79 -16.93 3.68
CA ALA A 260 8.70 -17.52 5.01
C ALA A 260 8.15 -18.96 4.96
N ARG A 261 8.72 -19.88 5.74
CA ARG A 261 8.21 -21.25 5.85
C ARG A 261 6.87 -21.28 6.58
N LEU A 262 6.04 -22.30 6.34
CA LEU A 262 4.72 -22.40 6.99
C LEU A 262 4.80 -22.32 8.52
N GLY A 263 5.81 -22.93 9.14
CA GLY A 263 6.01 -22.83 10.58
C GLY A 263 6.26 -21.41 11.10
N ALA A 264 6.91 -20.55 10.32
CA ALA A 264 7.11 -19.15 10.70
C ALA A 264 5.86 -18.29 10.48
N LEU A 265 4.92 -18.75 9.67
CA LEU A 265 3.63 -18.08 9.43
C LEU A 265 2.53 -18.58 10.39
N ALA A 266 2.71 -19.76 10.97
CA ALA A 266 1.73 -20.31 11.91
C ALA A 266 1.61 -19.43 13.16
N GLY A 267 0.38 -19.09 13.54
CA GLY A 267 0.12 -18.21 14.69
C GLY A 267 0.18 -16.71 14.40
N LEU A 268 0.47 -16.30 13.16
CA LEU A 268 0.35 -14.89 12.75
C LEU A 268 -1.11 -14.39 12.91
N PRO A 269 -1.30 -13.09 13.15
CA PRO A 269 -2.63 -12.52 13.25
C PRO A 269 -3.44 -12.70 11.97
N PRO A 270 -4.78 -12.80 12.07
CA PRO A 270 -5.66 -12.82 10.91
C PRO A 270 -5.35 -11.68 9.94
N ALA A 271 -5.62 -11.90 8.65
CA ALA A 271 -5.29 -10.94 7.61
C ALA A 271 -6.46 -10.66 6.66
N LEU A 272 -6.63 -9.40 6.28
CA LEU A 272 -7.32 -9.00 5.05
C LEU A 272 -6.26 -8.70 3.99
N ILE A 273 -6.32 -9.39 2.87
CA ILE A 273 -5.43 -9.15 1.72
C ILE A 273 -6.30 -8.74 0.54
N VAL A 274 -6.13 -7.50 0.13
CA VAL A 274 -6.83 -6.92 -1.03
C VAL A 274 -5.88 -6.86 -2.21
N THR A 275 -6.28 -7.34 -3.38
CA THR A 275 -5.49 -7.27 -4.61
C THR A 275 -6.27 -6.58 -5.73
N ALA A 276 -5.55 -6.00 -6.69
CA ALA A 276 -6.11 -5.43 -7.89
C ALA A 276 -5.96 -6.40 -9.06
N GLY A 277 -7.03 -6.57 -9.86
CA GLY A 277 -7.03 -7.53 -10.96
C GLY A 277 -6.01 -7.22 -12.06
N ASN A 278 -5.74 -5.93 -12.29
CA ASN A 278 -4.79 -5.45 -13.30
C ASN A 278 -3.54 -4.85 -12.64
N ASP A 279 -2.79 -5.66 -11.92
CA ASP A 279 -1.62 -5.26 -11.14
C ASP A 279 -0.50 -6.30 -11.25
N VAL A 280 0.73 -5.84 -11.39
CA VAL A 280 1.93 -6.72 -11.39
C VAL A 280 2.08 -7.48 -10.08
N LEU A 281 1.63 -6.93 -8.93
CA LEU A 281 1.73 -7.53 -7.60
C LEU A 281 0.59 -8.51 -7.26
N ARG A 282 -0.41 -8.65 -8.14
CA ARG A 282 -1.59 -9.50 -7.91
C ARG A 282 -1.23 -10.90 -7.46
N ASP A 283 -0.41 -11.58 -8.24
CA ASP A 283 -0.16 -13.01 -8.04
C ASP A 283 0.64 -13.31 -6.78
N GLU A 284 1.62 -12.46 -6.44
CA GLU A 284 2.42 -12.61 -5.22
C GLU A 284 1.60 -12.30 -3.95
N GLY A 285 0.72 -11.27 -3.99
CA GLY A 285 -0.20 -10.97 -2.89
C GLY A 285 -1.16 -12.12 -2.61
N GLU A 286 -1.75 -12.71 -3.66
CA GLU A 286 -2.63 -13.87 -3.52
C GLU A 286 -1.88 -15.15 -3.13
N ALA A 287 -0.63 -15.32 -3.59
CA ALA A 287 0.21 -16.43 -3.16
C ALA A 287 0.51 -16.34 -1.66
N TYR A 288 0.74 -15.12 -1.14
CA TYR A 288 0.94 -14.91 0.29
C TYR A 288 -0.34 -15.23 1.09
N ALA A 289 -1.51 -14.79 0.61
CA ALA A 289 -2.80 -15.14 1.21
C ALA A 289 -2.98 -16.66 1.32
N ARG A 290 -2.78 -17.39 0.21
CA ARG A 290 -2.87 -18.86 0.19
C ARG A 290 -1.86 -19.51 1.15
N LYS A 291 -0.66 -18.94 1.27
CA LYS A 291 0.38 -19.47 2.15
C LYS A 291 0.03 -19.29 3.63
N LEU A 292 -0.53 -18.13 4.00
CA LEU A 292 -1.06 -17.88 5.34
C LEU A 292 -2.19 -18.87 5.70
N MET A 293 -3.16 -19.08 4.79
CA MET A 293 -4.23 -20.08 4.98
C MET A 293 -3.67 -21.49 5.22
N ARG A 294 -2.65 -21.89 4.43
CA ARG A 294 -1.97 -23.18 4.61
C ARG A 294 -1.23 -23.29 5.95
N ALA A 295 -0.84 -22.17 6.54
CA ALA A 295 -0.24 -22.10 7.86
C ALA A 295 -1.28 -22.05 9.00
N GLY A 296 -2.57 -22.13 8.68
CA GLY A 296 -3.66 -22.10 9.67
C GLY A 296 -4.09 -20.69 10.08
N VAL A 297 -3.62 -19.64 9.41
CA VAL A 297 -4.02 -18.25 9.68
C VAL A 297 -5.38 -17.97 9.04
N GLY A 298 -6.26 -17.28 9.75
CA GLY A 298 -7.54 -16.78 9.22
C GLY A 298 -7.29 -15.66 8.21
N VAL A 299 -7.68 -15.85 6.95
CA VAL A 299 -7.45 -14.88 5.88
C VAL A 299 -8.73 -14.61 5.10
N ALA A 300 -9.06 -13.33 4.95
CA ALA A 300 -9.96 -12.84 3.91
C ALA A 300 -9.09 -12.34 2.75
N SER A 301 -9.23 -12.94 1.56
CA SER A 301 -8.51 -12.52 0.35
C SER A 301 -9.51 -12.06 -0.70
N VAL A 302 -9.39 -10.81 -1.14
CA VAL A 302 -10.35 -10.17 -2.04
C VAL A 302 -9.61 -9.57 -3.23
N ARG A 303 -9.97 -10.01 -4.45
CA ARG A 303 -9.53 -9.39 -5.69
C ARG A 303 -10.61 -8.45 -6.23
N PHE A 304 -10.23 -7.23 -6.53
CA PHE A 304 -11.06 -6.30 -7.29
C PHE A 304 -10.67 -6.36 -8.76
N ASP A 305 -11.35 -7.18 -9.55
CA ASP A 305 -10.97 -7.54 -10.92
C ASP A 305 -10.78 -6.34 -11.85
N GLY A 306 -11.65 -5.33 -11.74
CA GLY A 306 -11.57 -4.12 -12.57
C GLY A 306 -10.60 -3.06 -12.06
N ALA A 307 -9.89 -3.30 -10.96
CA ALA A 307 -8.97 -2.35 -10.33
C ALA A 307 -7.54 -2.42 -10.89
N ILE A 308 -6.77 -1.36 -10.63
CA ILE A 308 -5.34 -1.23 -10.90
C ILE A 308 -4.58 -1.02 -9.59
N HIS A 309 -3.25 -1.13 -9.62
CA HIS A 309 -2.42 -0.77 -8.46
C HIS A 309 -2.73 0.65 -7.97
N ASP A 310 -2.61 0.91 -6.68
CA ASP A 310 -2.90 2.19 -6.01
C ASP A 310 -4.36 2.69 -6.13
N PHE A 311 -5.32 1.83 -6.51
CA PHE A 311 -6.72 2.25 -6.69
C PHE A 311 -7.37 2.83 -5.43
N LEU A 312 -6.88 2.50 -4.24
CA LEU A 312 -7.26 3.11 -2.97
C LEU A 312 -6.66 4.50 -2.78
N LEU A 313 -5.43 4.68 -3.28
CA LEU A 313 -4.65 5.90 -3.08
C LEU A 313 -5.00 6.98 -4.10
N LEU A 314 -5.27 6.60 -5.35
CA LEU A 314 -5.57 7.52 -6.45
C LEU A 314 -6.89 8.26 -6.21
N ASP A 315 -6.81 9.58 -5.93
CA ASP A 315 -7.98 10.38 -5.54
C ASP A 315 -9.09 10.38 -6.61
N SER A 316 -8.71 10.38 -7.88
CA SER A 316 -9.65 10.25 -9.01
C SER A 316 -10.43 8.93 -9.03
N LEU A 317 -9.97 7.91 -8.29
CA LEU A 317 -10.62 6.60 -8.18
C LEU A 317 -11.34 6.39 -6.83
N ARG A 318 -11.25 7.32 -5.89
CA ARG A 318 -11.79 7.17 -4.52
C ARG A 318 -13.25 6.73 -4.45
N ASN A 319 -14.09 7.26 -5.35
CA ASN A 319 -15.51 6.95 -5.42
C ASN A 319 -15.83 5.76 -6.35
N SER A 320 -14.81 5.05 -6.83
CA SER A 320 -15.02 3.81 -7.60
C SER A 320 -15.51 2.68 -6.69
N ALA A 321 -16.34 1.79 -7.21
CA ALA A 321 -16.82 0.64 -6.45
C ALA A 321 -15.68 -0.21 -5.83
N PRO A 322 -14.53 -0.46 -6.52
CA PRO A 322 -13.39 -1.10 -5.91
C PRO A 322 -12.83 -0.35 -4.70
N ALA A 323 -12.61 0.97 -4.80
CA ALA A 323 -12.01 1.75 -3.72
C ALA A 323 -12.93 1.83 -2.51
N SER A 324 -14.20 2.23 -2.72
CA SER A 324 -15.20 2.30 -1.65
C SER A 324 -15.41 0.93 -0.99
N GLY A 325 -15.46 -0.15 -1.79
CA GLY A 325 -15.64 -1.51 -1.27
C GLY A 325 -14.47 -1.98 -0.42
N ALA A 326 -13.24 -1.70 -0.83
CA ALA A 326 -12.05 -2.10 -0.07
C ALA A 326 -11.92 -1.32 1.25
N VAL A 327 -12.19 0.00 1.26
CA VAL A 327 -12.21 0.82 2.49
C VAL A 327 -13.30 0.31 3.43
N ALA A 328 -14.52 0.08 2.93
CA ALA A 328 -15.63 -0.42 3.74
C ALA A 328 -15.31 -1.79 4.37
N GLN A 329 -14.72 -2.72 3.64
CA GLN A 329 -14.29 -4.02 4.16
C GLN A 329 -13.23 -3.89 5.26
N ALA A 330 -12.22 -3.02 5.06
CA ALA A 330 -11.19 -2.79 6.06
C ALA A 330 -11.78 -2.22 7.36
N CYS A 331 -12.64 -1.20 7.26
CA CYS A 331 -13.32 -0.59 8.40
C CYS A 331 -14.24 -1.60 9.12
N ALA A 332 -15.06 -2.35 8.38
CA ALA A 332 -15.94 -3.37 8.96
C ALA A 332 -15.16 -4.46 9.71
N LEU A 333 -13.99 -4.86 9.20
CA LEU A 333 -13.15 -5.85 9.85
C LEU A 333 -12.51 -5.30 11.13
N LEU A 334 -12.07 -4.04 11.15
CA LEU A 334 -11.56 -3.35 12.35
C LEU A 334 -12.64 -3.28 13.43
N HIS A 335 -13.85 -2.84 13.08
CA HIS A 335 -15.01 -2.87 14.00
C HIS A 335 -15.29 -4.27 14.54
N SER A 336 -15.44 -5.27 13.68
CA SER A 336 -15.68 -6.64 14.09
C SER A 336 -14.61 -7.21 15.01
N LYS A 337 -13.36 -6.75 14.87
CA LYS A 337 -12.22 -7.22 15.65
C LYS A 337 -12.11 -6.52 17.00
N PHE A 338 -12.43 -5.22 17.07
CA PHE A 338 -12.09 -4.37 18.21
C PHE A 338 -13.29 -3.87 19.03
N ASP A 339 -14.52 -3.95 18.51
CA ASP A 339 -15.73 -3.52 19.21
C ASP A 339 -16.37 -4.66 20.07
N ARG A 340 -15.61 -5.70 20.40
CA ARG A 340 -16.06 -6.84 21.20
C ARG A 340 -15.71 -6.69 22.67
#